data_97b42b7a0e6010ac54e0815e648277f2
#
_entry.id   97b42b7a0e6010ac54e0815e648277f2
#
_cell.length_a   1.000
_cell.length_b   1.000
_cell.length_c   1.000
_cell.angle_alpha   90.00
_cell.angle_beta   90.00
_cell.angle_gamma   90.00
#
_symmetry.space_group_name_H-M   'P 1'
#
loop_
_entity.id
_entity.type
_entity.pdbx_description
1 polymer ?
#
loop_
_entity_poly.entity_id
_entity_poly.type
_entity_poly.pdbx_seq_one_letter_code
_entity_poly.pdbx_strand_id
1 'polypeptide(L)'
;MPRLKKEHLINWFKEGEKKREDWKIGTEHEKFVFHLNNLERVGYFGKSGVSELLNNLAKENKWEKILEKNNTIALKDETGASISLEPGGQLELSGSPLDNLHQTCRETGRHLKIMKKAMNKLGLSMIGLGYDPKWSRSKQNWMPKGRYEIMKNFMPKVGQLGLDMMLRTCTIQVNLDYLNEQDMVQKFQTSLGLQSIATAIFANSPFIEGKESGYLSSRAMVWTDTDPNRTGVPEIVFNESFGYEEWLDYVLKVPMYFVYREGEYIDVSGRSFLDFMDGKLEGFEGQFPSLKDWEDHVTVAFPEVRLKQYLEMRGADGGPWNIICALPALWVGLLYDNEAQLEAYDLAKPFMNAQLLEEGRISAAKYGLNGKLGSKNIIDIAEEMIRISSLGLQRRNKLDERGVDERQFLDPLYNIIRNKKTGSEILLEKFNGIWKKNIDKVFIDNAF
;
A
#
# COMPACT_ATOMS: atom_id res chain seq x y z
N MET A 1 -1.21 -27.93 20.77
CA MET A 1 -0.22 -26.84 20.75
C MET A 1 -0.38 -26.00 22.01
N PRO A 2 0.68 -25.41 22.59
CA PRO A 2 0.50 -24.51 23.73
C PRO A 2 -0.41 -23.34 23.33
N ARG A 3 -1.26 -22.92 24.29
CA ARG A 3 -2.19 -21.79 24.09
C ARG A 3 -1.40 -20.51 23.79
N LEU A 4 -1.79 -19.75 22.76
CA LEU A 4 -1.19 -18.48 22.42
C LEU A 4 -1.46 -17.45 23.54
N LYS A 5 -0.41 -16.73 23.97
CA LYS A 5 -0.47 -15.69 25.01
C LYS A 5 0.04 -14.38 24.44
N LYS A 6 -0.32 -13.24 25.07
CA LYS A 6 0.17 -11.91 24.67
C LYS A 6 1.70 -11.86 24.54
N GLU A 7 2.45 -12.50 25.44
CA GLU A 7 3.92 -12.57 25.38
C GLU A 7 4.44 -13.15 24.04
N HIS A 8 3.76 -14.19 23.51
CA HIS A 8 4.13 -14.78 22.22
C HIS A 8 3.90 -13.80 21.07
N LEU A 9 2.84 -12.98 21.16
CA LEU A 9 2.49 -11.99 20.15
C LEU A 9 3.43 -10.77 20.20
N ILE A 10 3.85 -10.34 21.39
CA ILE A 10 4.89 -9.30 21.55
C ILE A 10 6.22 -9.81 20.99
N ASN A 11 6.60 -11.06 21.28
CA ASN A 11 7.82 -11.66 20.76
C ASN A 11 7.80 -11.76 19.23
N TRP A 12 6.62 -12.00 18.63
CA TRP A 12 6.48 -12.00 17.17
C TRP A 12 6.85 -10.64 16.54
N PHE A 13 6.51 -9.50 17.18
CA PHE A 13 6.99 -8.19 16.72
C PHE A 13 8.49 -8.02 16.94
N LYS A 14 9.03 -8.50 18.08
CA LYS A 14 10.46 -8.45 18.38
C LYS A 14 11.33 -9.26 17.41
N GLU A 15 10.79 -10.35 16.86
CA GLU A 15 11.44 -11.10 15.79
C GLU A 15 11.67 -10.28 14.50
N GLY A 16 10.98 -9.15 14.34
CA GLY A 16 11.20 -8.17 13.28
C GLY A 16 12.42 -7.28 13.50
N GLU A 17 12.99 -7.24 14.72
CA GLU A 17 14.19 -6.45 15.03
C GLU A 17 15.41 -6.97 14.25
N LYS A 18 16.11 -6.06 13.57
CA LYS A 18 17.28 -6.40 12.75
C LYS A 18 18.39 -5.40 12.96
N LYS A 19 19.63 -5.88 12.92
CA LYS A 19 20.79 -4.99 12.86
C LYS A 19 20.74 -4.15 11.58
N ARG A 20 21.32 -2.96 11.62
CA ARG A 20 21.28 -2.02 10.48
C ARG A 20 21.89 -2.56 9.19
N GLU A 21 22.94 -3.38 9.32
CA GLU A 21 23.59 -4.05 8.19
C GLU A 21 22.67 -5.06 7.48
N ASP A 22 21.67 -5.58 8.19
CA ASP A 22 20.71 -6.57 7.70
C ASP A 22 19.40 -5.95 7.20
N TRP A 23 19.23 -4.62 7.33
CA TRP A 23 18.02 -3.94 6.90
C TRP A 23 17.78 -4.07 5.40
N LYS A 24 16.54 -4.38 5.05
CA LYS A 24 16.07 -4.52 3.68
C LYS A 24 15.01 -3.48 3.35
N ILE A 25 14.72 -3.37 2.08
CA ILE A 25 13.67 -2.53 1.51
C ILE A 25 12.72 -3.45 0.76
N GLY A 26 11.48 -3.57 1.22
CA GLY A 26 10.39 -4.22 0.50
C GLY A 26 9.56 -3.17 -0.22
N THR A 27 9.09 -3.47 -1.43
CA THR A 27 8.20 -2.58 -2.18
C THR A 27 6.98 -3.35 -2.64
N GLU A 28 5.80 -2.72 -2.54
CA GLU A 28 4.57 -3.26 -3.09
C GLU A 28 3.97 -2.23 -4.04
N HIS A 29 3.44 -2.68 -5.17
CA HIS A 29 2.76 -1.77 -6.07
C HIS A 29 1.71 -2.49 -6.92
N GLU A 30 0.55 -1.87 -7.01
CA GLU A 30 -0.64 -2.36 -7.69
C GLU A 30 -0.84 -1.65 -9.03
N LYS A 31 -1.50 -2.33 -9.98
CA LYS A 31 -1.85 -1.78 -11.29
C LYS A 31 -3.23 -2.27 -11.72
N PHE A 32 -3.99 -1.38 -12.34
CA PHE A 32 -5.22 -1.77 -13.01
C PHE A 32 -4.92 -2.43 -14.34
N VAL A 33 -5.49 -3.62 -14.56
CA VAL A 33 -5.39 -4.36 -15.83
C VAL A 33 -6.65 -4.14 -16.65
N PHE A 34 -6.51 -3.92 -17.95
CA PHE A 34 -7.61 -3.62 -18.85
C PHE A 34 -7.41 -4.21 -20.26
N HIS A 35 -8.51 -4.42 -20.98
CA HIS A 35 -8.50 -4.83 -22.37
C HIS A 35 -8.18 -3.66 -23.29
N LEU A 36 -7.25 -3.84 -24.25
CA LEU A 36 -6.82 -2.79 -25.18
C LEU A 36 -7.93 -2.35 -26.14
N ASN A 37 -8.87 -3.22 -26.47
CA ASN A 37 -9.90 -2.96 -27.48
C ASN A 37 -11.07 -2.10 -26.99
N ASN A 38 -11.41 -2.18 -25.68
CA ASN A 38 -12.59 -1.51 -25.11
C ASN A 38 -12.32 -0.82 -23.76
N LEU A 39 -11.09 -0.95 -23.23
CA LEU A 39 -10.62 -0.41 -21.95
C LEU A 39 -11.37 -0.96 -20.73
N GLU A 40 -12.12 -2.06 -20.86
CA GLU A 40 -12.80 -2.71 -19.76
C GLU A 40 -11.84 -3.43 -18.82
N ARG A 41 -12.25 -3.54 -17.56
CA ARG A 41 -11.52 -4.28 -16.54
C ARG A 41 -11.54 -5.78 -16.84
N VAL A 42 -10.41 -6.43 -16.63
CA VAL A 42 -10.24 -7.86 -16.98
C VAL A 42 -10.87 -8.74 -15.91
N GLY A 43 -11.75 -9.65 -16.33
CA GLY A 43 -12.31 -10.69 -15.45
C GLY A 43 -11.30 -11.79 -15.14
N TYR A 44 -11.58 -12.58 -14.11
CA TYR A 44 -10.69 -13.69 -13.75
C TYR A 44 -10.73 -14.82 -14.78
N PHE A 45 -11.94 -15.25 -15.18
CA PHE A 45 -12.16 -16.36 -16.10
C PHE A 45 -12.24 -15.89 -17.57
N GLY A 46 -12.16 -16.86 -18.48
CA GLY A 46 -12.33 -16.65 -19.91
C GLY A 46 -11.04 -16.43 -20.67
N LYS A 47 -11.18 -16.35 -22.00
CA LYS A 47 -10.07 -16.06 -22.90
C LYS A 47 -9.58 -14.62 -22.65
N SER A 48 -8.27 -14.46 -22.50
CA SER A 48 -7.65 -13.21 -22.06
C SER A 48 -8.03 -12.76 -20.64
N GLY A 49 -8.50 -13.69 -19.77
CA GLY A 49 -8.73 -13.44 -18.35
C GLY A 49 -7.45 -13.41 -17.52
N VAL A 50 -7.56 -12.93 -16.27
CA VAL A 50 -6.42 -12.88 -15.34
C VAL A 50 -5.85 -14.27 -15.07
N SER A 51 -6.70 -15.32 -15.00
CA SER A 51 -6.25 -16.71 -14.83
C SER A 51 -5.33 -17.17 -15.97
N GLU A 52 -5.67 -16.83 -17.21
CA GLU A 52 -4.84 -17.16 -18.37
C GLU A 52 -3.50 -16.39 -18.32
N LEU A 53 -3.54 -15.12 -17.96
CA LEU A 53 -2.33 -14.30 -17.77
C LEU A 53 -1.40 -14.92 -16.73
N LEU A 54 -1.90 -15.27 -15.54
CA LEU A 54 -1.10 -15.89 -14.48
C LEU A 54 -0.54 -17.24 -14.90
N ASN A 55 -1.35 -18.08 -15.57
CA ASN A 55 -0.91 -19.39 -16.04
C ASN A 55 0.21 -19.29 -17.09
N ASN A 56 0.11 -18.33 -18.00
CA ASN A 56 1.14 -18.07 -19.01
C ASN A 56 2.44 -17.55 -18.36
N LEU A 57 2.34 -16.61 -17.40
CA LEU A 57 3.48 -16.10 -16.63
C LEU A 57 4.20 -17.23 -15.89
N ALA A 58 3.44 -18.08 -15.16
CA ALA A 58 4.00 -19.21 -14.44
C ALA A 58 4.77 -20.15 -15.35
N LYS A 59 4.19 -20.50 -16.52
CA LYS A 59 4.82 -21.39 -17.49
C LYS A 59 6.08 -20.80 -18.12
N GLU A 60 6.02 -19.53 -18.54
CA GLU A 60 7.13 -18.87 -19.23
C GLU A 60 8.33 -18.57 -18.31
N ASN A 61 8.06 -18.25 -17.03
CA ASN A 61 9.09 -17.87 -16.08
C ASN A 61 9.42 -18.95 -15.05
N LYS A 62 8.73 -20.11 -15.10
CA LYS A 62 8.87 -21.22 -14.13
C LYS A 62 8.53 -20.80 -12.69
N TRP A 63 7.58 -19.87 -12.54
CA TRP A 63 7.14 -19.41 -11.23
C TRP A 63 6.17 -20.37 -10.58
N GLU A 64 6.26 -20.49 -9.26
CA GLU A 64 5.36 -21.31 -8.46
C GLU A 64 3.95 -20.70 -8.44
N LYS A 65 2.93 -21.56 -8.65
CA LYS A 65 1.53 -21.14 -8.53
C LYS A 65 1.03 -21.31 -7.11
N ILE A 66 0.42 -20.28 -6.57
CA ILE A 66 -0.35 -20.36 -5.33
C ILE A 66 -1.82 -20.52 -5.73
N LEU A 67 -2.42 -21.62 -5.26
CA LEU A 67 -3.76 -22.01 -5.63
C LEU A 67 -4.74 -21.86 -4.47
N GLU A 68 -5.98 -21.47 -4.79
CA GLU A 68 -7.14 -21.56 -3.90
C GLU A 68 -8.30 -22.17 -4.67
N LYS A 69 -8.85 -23.30 -4.20
CA LYS A 69 -9.93 -24.06 -4.90
C LYS A 69 -9.65 -24.25 -6.40
N ASN A 70 -8.43 -24.65 -6.75
CA ASN A 70 -7.93 -24.83 -8.12
C ASN A 70 -7.76 -23.53 -8.95
N ASN A 71 -8.02 -22.36 -8.40
CA ASN A 71 -7.76 -21.08 -9.05
C ASN A 71 -6.35 -20.60 -8.74
N THR A 72 -5.57 -20.18 -9.74
CA THR A 72 -4.28 -19.53 -9.53
C THR A 72 -4.52 -18.11 -9.01
N ILE A 73 -4.23 -17.85 -7.73
CA ILE A 73 -4.51 -16.56 -7.06
C ILE A 73 -3.26 -15.71 -6.86
N ALA A 74 -2.10 -16.32 -6.97
CA ALA A 74 -0.81 -15.63 -6.94
C ALA A 74 0.26 -16.48 -7.60
N LEU A 75 1.39 -15.84 -7.89
CA LEU A 75 2.62 -16.47 -8.37
C LEU A 75 3.76 -16.08 -7.44
N LYS A 76 4.72 -16.97 -7.24
CA LYS A 76 5.94 -16.70 -6.47
C LYS A 76 7.15 -17.04 -7.34
N ASP A 77 8.14 -16.15 -7.36
CA ASP A 77 9.39 -16.39 -8.06
C ASP A 77 10.47 -16.97 -7.13
N GLU A 78 11.63 -17.28 -7.69
CA GLU A 78 12.77 -17.84 -6.98
C GLU A 78 13.39 -16.91 -5.93
N THR A 79 13.17 -15.60 -6.05
CA THR A 79 13.69 -14.58 -5.12
C THR A 79 12.78 -14.36 -3.93
N GLY A 80 11.58 -14.94 -3.95
CA GLY A 80 10.53 -14.74 -2.95
C GLY A 80 9.56 -13.61 -3.27
N ALA A 81 9.79 -12.85 -4.35
CA ALA A 81 8.81 -11.88 -4.84
C ALA A 81 7.54 -12.60 -5.31
N SER A 82 6.40 -11.96 -5.10
CA SER A 82 5.11 -12.53 -5.52
C SER A 82 4.29 -11.55 -6.34
N ILE A 83 3.52 -12.11 -7.29
CA ILE A 83 2.47 -11.40 -8.00
C ILE A 83 1.16 -11.91 -7.45
N SER A 84 0.36 -11.04 -6.86
CA SER A 84 -0.94 -11.39 -6.31
C SER A 84 -2.08 -10.63 -6.96
N LEU A 85 -3.31 -11.04 -6.65
CA LEU A 85 -4.53 -10.40 -7.10
C LEU A 85 -5.19 -9.69 -5.94
N GLU A 86 -5.54 -8.43 -6.15
CA GLU A 86 -6.43 -7.68 -5.30
C GLU A 86 -7.91 -7.91 -5.70
N PRO A 87 -8.90 -7.57 -4.84
CA PRO A 87 -10.31 -7.97 -5.05
C PRO A 87 -10.88 -7.65 -6.42
N GLY A 88 -10.53 -6.52 -7.01
CA GLY A 88 -10.97 -6.07 -8.33
C GLY A 88 -10.08 -6.50 -9.49
N GLY A 89 -9.13 -7.41 -9.25
CA GLY A 89 -8.17 -7.86 -10.26
C GLY A 89 -7.03 -6.88 -10.51
N GLN A 90 -6.77 -5.97 -9.57
CA GLN A 90 -5.52 -5.22 -9.57
C GLN A 90 -4.38 -6.22 -9.37
N LEU A 91 -3.35 -6.09 -10.22
CA LEU A 91 -2.15 -6.92 -10.11
C LEU A 91 -1.14 -6.22 -9.21
N GLU A 92 -0.80 -6.88 -8.13
CA GLU A 92 0.20 -6.44 -7.17
C GLU A 92 1.52 -7.19 -7.38
N LEU A 93 2.63 -6.46 -7.36
CA LEU A 93 3.93 -7.02 -7.03
C LEU A 93 4.21 -6.76 -5.57
N SER A 94 4.40 -7.82 -4.78
CA SER A 94 5.09 -7.75 -3.49
C SER A 94 6.54 -8.16 -3.74
N GLY A 95 7.43 -7.16 -3.78
CA GLY A 95 8.84 -7.33 -4.15
C GLY A 95 9.64 -8.08 -3.10
N SER A 96 10.81 -8.55 -3.50
CA SER A 96 11.77 -9.17 -2.58
C SER A 96 12.31 -8.16 -1.56
N PRO A 97 12.72 -8.60 -0.36
CA PRO A 97 13.47 -7.76 0.56
C PRO A 97 14.89 -7.51 0.03
N LEU A 98 15.17 -6.30 -0.46
CA LEU A 98 16.38 -5.92 -1.17
C LEU A 98 17.26 -4.94 -0.39
N ASP A 99 18.56 -4.88 -0.70
CA ASP A 99 19.56 -4.12 0.09
C ASP A 99 19.55 -2.61 -0.20
N ASN A 100 19.13 -2.22 -1.40
CA ASN A 100 19.20 -0.85 -1.85
C ASN A 100 18.17 -0.52 -2.93
N LEU A 101 17.96 0.78 -3.17
CA LEU A 101 16.96 1.29 -4.12
C LEU A 101 17.30 0.98 -5.58
N HIS A 102 18.57 0.81 -5.92
CA HIS A 102 18.95 0.39 -7.27
C HIS A 102 18.42 -1.01 -7.59
N GLN A 103 18.44 -1.91 -6.59
CA GLN A 103 17.89 -3.25 -6.73
C GLN A 103 16.36 -3.21 -6.82
N THR A 104 15.68 -2.44 -5.96
CA THR A 104 14.21 -2.33 -5.97
C THR A 104 13.69 -1.76 -7.28
N CYS A 105 14.34 -0.73 -7.82
CA CYS A 105 13.96 -0.14 -9.10
C CYS A 105 14.26 -1.05 -10.29
N ARG A 106 15.32 -1.84 -10.24
CA ARG A 106 15.57 -2.87 -11.27
C ARG A 106 14.54 -3.99 -11.23
N GLU A 107 14.14 -4.44 -10.03
CA GLU A 107 13.06 -5.43 -9.85
C GLU A 107 11.75 -4.92 -10.45
N THR A 108 11.35 -3.70 -10.10
CA THR A 108 10.17 -3.03 -10.66
C THR A 108 10.24 -2.94 -12.18
N GLY A 109 11.36 -2.50 -12.74
CA GLY A 109 11.55 -2.39 -14.20
C GLY A 109 11.48 -3.75 -14.90
N ARG A 110 12.11 -4.80 -14.31
CA ARG A 110 12.03 -6.18 -14.80
C ARG A 110 10.59 -6.69 -14.77
N HIS A 111 9.89 -6.49 -13.65
CA HIS A 111 8.49 -6.88 -13.50
C HIS A 111 7.60 -6.25 -14.57
N LEU A 112 7.65 -4.92 -14.72
CA LEU A 112 6.84 -4.21 -15.71
C LEU A 112 7.11 -4.70 -17.13
N LYS A 113 8.37 -4.99 -17.49
CA LYS A 113 8.75 -5.54 -18.80
C LYS A 113 8.17 -6.94 -19.04
N ILE A 114 8.24 -7.82 -18.04
CA ILE A 114 7.69 -9.18 -18.11
C ILE A 114 6.16 -9.10 -18.26
N MET A 115 5.50 -8.30 -17.42
CA MET A 115 4.05 -8.12 -17.46
C MET A 115 3.57 -7.58 -18.80
N LYS A 116 4.19 -6.51 -19.29
CA LYS A 116 3.87 -5.92 -20.60
C LYS A 116 3.95 -6.95 -21.74
N LYS A 117 5.02 -7.75 -21.76
CA LYS A 117 5.20 -8.82 -22.77
C LYS A 117 4.09 -9.87 -22.70
N ALA A 118 3.73 -10.32 -21.48
CA ALA A 118 2.69 -11.32 -21.30
C ALA A 118 1.29 -10.78 -21.65
N MET A 119 0.99 -9.56 -21.20
CA MET A 119 -0.30 -8.90 -21.45
C MET A 119 -0.54 -8.61 -22.92
N ASN A 120 0.47 -8.15 -23.66
CA ASN A 120 0.34 -7.87 -25.09
C ASN A 120 -0.09 -9.10 -25.91
N LYS A 121 0.34 -10.32 -25.50
CA LYS A 121 -0.09 -11.57 -26.16
C LYS A 121 -1.58 -11.84 -26.00
N LEU A 122 -2.20 -11.28 -24.96
CA LEU A 122 -3.61 -11.44 -24.61
C LEU A 122 -4.47 -10.24 -24.98
N GLY A 123 -3.90 -9.22 -25.62
CA GLY A 123 -4.62 -7.97 -25.93
C GLY A 123 -4.95 -7.16 -24.67
N LEU A 124 -4.12 -7.28 -23.62
CA LEU A 124 -4.25 -6.59 -22.35
C LEU A 124 -3.19 -5.51 -22.19
N SER A 125 -3.46 -4.56 -21.29
CA SER A 125 -2.47 -3.61 -20.80
C SER A 125 -2.72 -3.31 -19.31
N MET A 126 -1.84 -2.48 -18.71
CA MET A 126 -1.95 -2.08 -17.31
C MET A 126 -1.61 -0.60 -17.13
N ILE A 127 -2.16 0.00 -16.06
CA ILE A 127 -1.94 1.40 -15.73
C ILE A 127 -1.75 1.58 -14.22
N GLY A 128 -0.83 2.48 -13.84
CA GLY A 128 -0.59 2.89 -12.45
C GLY A 128 -1.32 4.19 -12.14
N LEU A 129 -2.42 4.08 -11.39
CA LEU A 129 -3.22 5.19 -10.86
C LEU A 129 -3.67 4.85 -9.45
N GLY A 130 -4.06 5.84 -8.65
CA GLY A 130 -4.59 5.56 -7.32
C GLY A 130 -6.03 5.04 -7.31
N TYR A 131 -6.82 5.39 -8.31
CA TYR A 131 -8.24 5.02 -8.41
C TYR A 131 -8.64 4.72 -9.85
N ASP A 132 -9.62 3.80 -10.05
CA ASP A 132 -10.16 3.50 -11.39
C ASP A 132 -10.84 4.74 -11.98
N PRO A 133 -10.34 5.28 -13.10
CA PRO A 133 -10.80 6.58 -13.58
C PRO A 133 -12.15 6.52 -14.30
N LYS A 134 -12.58 5.35 -14.78
CA LYS A 134 -13.68 5.24 -15.76
C LYS A 134 -14.85 4.40 -15.28
N TRP A 135 -14.61 3.23 -14.71
CA TRP A 135 -15.65 2.24 -14.49
C TRP A 135 -16.31 2.37 -13.11
N SER A 136 -17.63 2.29 -13.08
CA SER A 136 -18.39 2.26 -11.84
C SER A 136 -18.13 0.97 -11.04
N ARG A 137 -18.44 0.98 -9.75
CA ARG A 137 -18.31 -0.20 -8.87
C ARG A 137 -19.07 -1.42 -9.42
N SER A 138 -20.26 -1.22 -10.02
CA SER A 138 -21.06 -2.31 -10.60
C SER A 138 -20.46 -2.95 -11.86
N LYS A 139 -19.48 -2.31 -12.48
CA LYS A 139 -18.74 -2.82 -13.65
C LYS A 139 -17.42 -3.49 -13.29
N GLN A 140 -17.07 -3.54 -12.01
CA GLN A 140 -15.86 -4.20 -11.56
C GLN A 140 -16.07 -5.71 -11.44
N ASN A 141 -15.00 -6.45 -11.66
CA ASN A 141 -14.96 -7.90 -11.50
C ASN A 141 -14.46 -8.27 -10.09
N TRP A 142 -14.89 -9.42 -9.59
CA TRP A 142 -14.39 -9.98 -8.33
C TRP A 142 -13.43 -11.13 -8.60
N MET A 143 -12.29 -11.13 -7.93
CA MET A 143 -11.35 -12.25 -7.99
C MET A 143 -11.76 -13.38 -7.03
N PRO A 144 -11.55 -14.67 -7.41
CA PRO A 144 -12.05 -15.82 -6.67
C PRO A 144 -11.13 -16.18 -5.48
N LYS A 145 -11.03 -15.27 -4.50
CA LYS A 145 -10.40 -15.54 -3.19
C LYS A 145 -11.48 -15.54 -2.12
N GLY A 146 -11.54 -16.57 -1.28
CA GLY A 146 -12.60 -16.75 -0.27
C GLY A 146 -12.66 -15.61 0.73
N ARG A 147 -11.52 -15.07 1.14
CA ARG A 147 -11.48 -13.92 2.05
C ARG A 147 -12.17 -12.67 1.46
N TYR A 148 -12.17 -12.51 0.13
CA TYR A 148 -12.79 -11.35 -0.50
C TYR A 148 -14.31 -11.38 -0.46
N GLU A 149 -14.90 -12.59 -0.49
CA GLU A 149 -16.36 -12.72 -0.32
C GLU A 149 -16.81 -12.35 1.09
N ILE A 150 -16.05 -12.78 2.11
CA ILE A 150 -16.29 -12.39 3.51
C ILE A 150 -16.21 -10.86 3.66
N MET A 151 -15.14 -10.25 3.18
CA MET A 151 -14.94 -8.79 3.25
C MET A 151 -16.04 -8.04 2.47
N LYS A 152 -16.41 -8.52 1.28
CA LYS A 152 -17.50 -7.96 0.46
C LYS A 152 -18.83 -7.89 1.21
N ASN A 153 -19.12 -8.93 2.00
CA ASN A 153 -20.37 -9.03 2.76
C ASN A 153 -20.32 -8.22 4.07
N PHE A 154 -19.13 -7.97 4.61
CA PHE A 154 -18.94 -7.24 5.86
C PHE A 154 -18.76 -5.73 5.67
N MET A 155 -17.94 -5.29 4.72
CA MET A 155 -17.57 -3.89 4.53
C MET A 155 -18.78 -2.92 4.44
N PRO A 156 -19.89 -3.25 3.73
CA PRO A 156 -21.05 -2.37 3.66
C PRO A 156 -21.80 -2.16 4.99
N LYS A 157 -21.48 -2.95 6.02
CA LYS A 157 -22.09 -2.83 7.35
C LYS A 157 -21.38 -1.77 8.21
N VAL A 158 -20.15 -1.42 7.85
CA VAL A 158 -19.27 -0.57 8.68
C VAL A 158 -18.83 0.72 7.99
N GLY A 159 -18.95 0.83 6.66
CA GLY A 159 -18.64 2.02 5.87
C GLY A 159 -19.28 1.97 4.50
N GLN A 160 -19.39 3.12 3.84
CA GLN A 160 -20.05 3.22 2.53
C GLN A 160 -19.10 2.95 1.36
N LEU A 161 -17.80 3.21 1.55
CA LEU A 161 -16.79 3.18 0.49
C LEU A 161 -15.87 1.94 0.55
N GLY A 162 -16.12 0.99 1.47
CA GLY A 162 -15.31 -0.22 1.61
C GLY A 162 -15.22 -1.06 0.33
N LEU A 163 -16.33 -1.21 -0.41
CA LEU A 163 -16.31 -1.92 -1.70
C LEU A 163 -15.58 -1.14 -2.80
N ASP A 164 -15.61 0.19 -2.78
CA ASP A 164 -14.84 1.01 -3.70
C ASP A 164 -13.34 0.89 -3.40
N MET A 165 -12.94 0.87 -2.13
CA MET A 165 -11.59 0.58 -1.72
C MET A 165 -11.12 -0.76 -2.27
N MET A 166 -11.89 -1.84 -2.08
CA MET A 166 -11.53 -3.18 -2.54
C MET A 166 -11.39 -3.29 -4.06
N LEU A 167 -12.27 -2.66 -4.83
CA LEU A 167 -12.39 -2.90 -6.27
C LEU A 167 -11.69 -1.86 -7.14
N ARG A 168 -11.51 -0.64 -6.62
CA ARG A 168 -11.22 0.54 -7.46
C ARG A 168 -9.97 1.31 -7.03
N THR A 169 -9.22 0.86 -6.02
CA THR A 169 -7.98 1.52 -5.58
C THR A 169 -6.75 0.74 -5.97
N CYS A 170 -5.64 1.45 -6.21
CA CYS A 170 -4.30 0.91 -6.28
C CYS A 170 -3.33 1.81 -5.51
N THR A 171 -2.34 1.19 -4.88
CA THR A 171 -1.34 1.85 -4.05
C THR A 171 0.09 1.52 -4.47
N ILE A 172 1.03 2.31 -3.98
CA ILE A 172 2.44 1.95 -3.83
C ILE A 172 2.73 1.95 -2.34
N GLN A 173 3.43 0.92 -1.85
CA GLN A 173 3.80 0.78 -0.46
C GLN A 173 5.30 0.49 -0.34
N VAL A 174 5.87 0.83 0.81
CA VAL A 174 7.24 0.47 1.15
C VAL A 174 7.28 -0.12 2.56
N ASN A 175 8.04 -1.20 2.69
CA ASN A 175 8.23 -1.96 3.92
C ASN A 175 9.66 -1.76 4.40
N LEU A 176 9.83 -1.25 5.62
CA LEU A 176 11.11 -0.89 6.20
C LEU A 176 11.33 -1.54 7.56
N ASP A 177 12.56 -2.02 7.77
CA ASP A 177 12.99 -2.67 8.99
C ASP A 177 13.29 -1.66 10.12
N TYR A 178 13.36 -2.16 11.35
CA TYR A 178 13.72 -1.42 12.55
C TYR A 178 14.75 -2.19 13.40
N LEU A 179 15.51 -1.44 14.21
CA LEU A 179 16.61 -1.98 15.02
C LEU A 179 16.11 -2.64 16.30
N ASN A 180 15.18 -1.99 16.98
CA ASN A 180 14.58 -2.39 18.26
C ASN A 180 13.27 -1.62 18.46
N GLU A 181 12.60 -1.83 19.59
CA GLU A 181 11.31 -1.20 19.91
C GLU A 181 11.38 0.34 19.87
N GLN A 182 12.44 0.94 20.44
CA GLN A 182 12.59 2.40 20.46
C GLN A 182 12.73 2.98 19.04
N ASP A 183 13.51 2.36 18.19
CA ASP A 183 13.67 2.74 16.77
C ASP A 183 12.36 2.55 15.99
N MET A 184 11.64 1.45 16.29
CA MET A 184 10.31 1.19 15.72
C MET A 184 9.34 2.30 16.09
N VAL A 185 9.25 2.68 17.35
CA VAL A 185 8.38 3.77 17.84
C VAL A 185 8.68 5.07 17.12
N GLN A 186 9.94 5.48 17.07
CA GLN A 186 10.34 6.72 16.42
C GLN A 186 10.01 6.70 14.92
N LYS A 187 10.30 5.61 14.22
CA LYS A 187 9.97 5.44 12.80
C LYS A 187 8.46 5.44 12.56
N PHE A 188 7.70 4.77 13.42
CA PHE A 188 6.24 4.72 13.29
C PHE A 188 5.63 6.11 13.45
N GLN A 189 5.99 6.81 14.52
CA GLN A 189 5.52 8.17 14.80
C GLN A 189 5.90 9.14 13.68
N THR A 190 7.13 9.09 13.19
CA THR A 190 7.60 9.89 12.05
C THR A 190 6.80 9.60 10.80
N SER A 191 6.66 8.33 10.45
CA SER A 191 5.96 7.91 9.24
C SER A 191 4.49 8.32 9.28
N LEU A 192 3.81 8.10 10.41
CA LEU A 192 2.40 8.45 10.57
C LEU A 192 2.20 9.96 10.55
N GLY A 193 3.08 10.72 11.23
CA GLY A 193 3.05 12.19 11.25
C GLY A 193 3.26 12.84 9.87
N LEU A 194 4.00 12.20 8.97
CA LEU A 194 4.30 12.69 7.63
C LEU A 194 3.48 12.00 6.51
N GLN A 195 2.62 11.02 6.85
CA GLN A 195 1.93 10.23 5.84
C GLN A 195 1.00 11.06 4.96
N SER A 196 0.29 12.05 5.51
CA SER A 196 -0.58 12.95 4.74
C SER A 196 0.22 13.79 3.73
N ILE A 197 1.46 14.13 4.03
CA ILE A 197 2.35 14.85 3.11
C ILE A 197 2.74 13.92 1.94
N ALA A 198 3.09 12.66 2.23
CA ALA A 198 3.32 11.67 1.19
C ALA A 198 2.07 11.47 0.32
N THR A 199 0.87 11.36 0.91
CA THR A 199 -0.39 11.29 0.17
C THR A 199 -0.55 12.47 -0.81
N ALA A 200 -0.22 13.68 -0.38
CA ALA A 200 -0.29 14.88 -1.23
C ALA A 200 0.72 14.84 -2.39
N ILE A 201 1.99 14.49 -2.12
CA ILE A 201 3.05 14.40 -3.14
C ILE A 201 2.69 13.35 -4.20
N PHE A 202 2.17 12.20 -3.76
CA PHE A 202 1.88 11.05 -4.62
C PHE A 202 0.44 11.03 -5.15
N ALA A 203 -0.33 12.12 -5.03
CA ALA A 203 -1.70 12.19 -5.55
C ALA A 203 -1.75 11.95 -7.06
N ASN A 204 -2.48 10.90 -7.47
CA ASN A 204 -2.56 10.45 -8.86
C ASN A 204 -3.91 9.76 -9.17
N SER A 205 -5.02 10.33 -8.67
CA SER A 205 -6.35 9.74 -8.88
C SER A 205 -7.48 10.78 -8.88
N PRO A 206 -7.50 11.72 -9.87
CA PRO A 206 -8.45 12.83 -9.88
C PRO A 206 -9.78 12.50 -10.53
N PHE A 207 -10.01 11.27 -10.99
CA PHE A 207 -11.22 10.90 -11.74
C PHE A 207 -12.01 9.80 -11.04
N ILE A 208 -13.35 9.90 -11.16
CA ILE A 208 -14.32 8.88 -10.80
C ILE A 208 -15.36 8.79 -11.92
N GLU A 209 -15.59 7.58 -12.47
CA GLU A 209 -16.64 7.30 -13.46
C GLU A 209 -16.59 8.25 -14.67
N GLY A 210 -15.39 8.51 -15.16
CA GLY A 210 -15.17 9.32 -16.35
C GLY A 210 -15.22 10.83 -16.14
N LYS A 211 -15.31 11.29 -14.89
CA LYS A 211 -15.43 12.72 -14.51
C LYS A 211 -14.39 13.09 -13.48
N GLU A 212 -14.11 14.39 -13.38
CA GLU A 212 -13.34 14.94 -12.28
C GLU A 212 -14.06 14.66 -10.94
N SER A 213 -13.33 14.14 -9.97
CA SER A 213 -13.89 13.76 -8.65
C SER A 213 -14.00 14.93 -7.68
N GLY A 214 -13.27 16.01 -7.93
CA GLY A 214 -13.08 17.11 -6.98
C GLY A 214 -11.98 16.84 -5.95
N TYR A 215 -11.28 15.71 -6.06
CA TYR A 215 -10.11 15.33 -5.24
C TYR A 215 -8.91 15.08 -6.14
N LEU A 216 -7.70 15.34 -5.62
CA LEU A 216 -6.46 14.95 -6.29
C LEU A 216 -6.08 13.50 -5.96
N SER A 217 -6.46 13.01 -4.77
CA SER A 217 -6.42 11.59 -4.45
C SER A 217 -7.81 11.07 -4.07
N SER A 218 -8.54 10.55 -5.05
CA SER A 218 -9.81 9.84 -4.82
C SER A 218 -9.60 8.59 -3.99
N ARG A 219 -8.43 7.94 -4.10
CA ARG A 219 -8.07 6.80 -3.26
C ARG A 219 -8.03 7.19 -1.78
N ALA A 220 -7.32 8.25 -1.43
CA ALA A 220 -7.23 8.69 -0.03
C ALA A 220 -8.60 9.10 0.53
N MET A 221 -9.47 9.72 -0.29
CA MET A 221 -10.84 10.04 0.08
C MET A 221 -11.65 8.77 0.40
N VAL A 222 -11.53 7.72 -0.40
CA VAL A 222 -12.26 6.46 -0.19
C VAL A 222 -11.91 5.82 1.15
N TRP A 223 -10.65 5.89 1.57
CA TRP A 223 -10.21 5.35 2.85
C TRP A 223 -10.79 6.09 4.07
N THR A 224 -11.41 7.27 3.90
CA THR A 224 -12.04 8.00 5.02
C THR A 224 -13.39 7.40 5.46
N ASP A 225 -14.02 6.55 4.63
CA ASP A 225 -15.32 5.92 4.93
C ASP A 225 -15.32 4.43 4.54
N THR A 226 -14.30 3.70 5.02
CA THR A 226 -14.14 2.25 4.76
C THR A 226 -14.54 1.43 5.98
N ASP A 227 -13.78 1.48 7.07
CA ASP A 227 -14.07 0.82 8.34
C ASP A 227 -13.31 1.54 9.47
N PRO A 228 -14.00 2.31 10.32
CA PRO A 228 -13.36 3.14 11.35
C PRO A 228 -12.61 2.32 12.42
N ASN A 229 -12.88 1.01 12.55
CA ASN A 229 -12.23 0.17 13.55
C ASN A 229 -10.82 -0.30 13.11
N ARG A 230 -10.46 -0.11 11.83
CA ARG A 230 -9.21 -0.64 11.28
C ARG A 230 -8.45 0.28 10.33
N THR A 231 -9.03 1.42 9.94
CA THR A 231 -8.44 2.39 9.00
C THR A 231 -8.06 3.69 9.72
N GLY A 232 -7.37 4.58 9.03
CA GLY A 232 -7.07 5.93 9.51
C GLY A 232 -5.80 6.02 10.34
N VAL A 233 -5.80 6.93 11.30
CA VAL A 233 -4.65 7.27 12.15
C VAL A 233 -4.86 6.69 13.55
N PRO A 234 -4.14 5.64 13.96
CA PRO A 234 -4.22 5.10 15.31
C PRO A 234 -3.67 6.09 16.34
N GLU A 235 -4.54 6.70 17.15
CA GLU A 235 -4.17 7.71 18.15
C GLU A 235 -3.12 7.21 19.15
N ILE A 236 -3.19 5.92 19.50
CA ILE A 236 -2.28 5.31 20.48
C ILE A 236 -0.81 5.44 20.13
N VAL A 237 -0.47 5.58 18.83
CA VAL A 237 0.92 5.71 18.35
C VAL A 237 1.61 6.95 18.94
N PHE A 238 0.86 7.96 19.36
CA PHE A 238 1.38 9.21 19.92
C PHE A 238 1.39 9.25 21.44
N ASN A 239 0.99 8.17 22.12
CA ASN A 239 1.09 8.07 23.57
C ASN A 239 2.55 7.93 24.00
N GLU A 240 2.90 8.47 25.16
CA GLU A 240 4.25 8.36 25.74
C GLU A 240 4.67 6.90 26.01
N SER A 241 3.70 6.03 26.34
CA SER A 241 3.91 4.61 26.60
C SER A 241 3.97 3.75 25.34
N PHE A 242 3.78 4.33 24.14
CA PHE A 242 3.63 3.54 22.92
C PHE A 242 4.81 2.61 22.66
N GLY A 243 4.49 1.35 22.39
CA GLY A 243 5.41 0.28 22.06
C GLY A 243 4.70 -0.93 21.49
N TYR A 244 5.36 -2.09 21.53
CA TYR A 244 4.78 -3.34 21.02
C TYR A 244 3.50 -3.75 21.76
N GLU A 245 3.42 -3.48 23.07
CA GLU A 245 2.27 -3.89 23.89
C GLU A 245 1.01 -3.08 23.50
N GLU A 246 1.13 -1.76 23.39
CA GLU A 246 0.02 -0.89 23.00
C GLU A 246 -0.42 -1.16 21.55
N TRP A 247 0.55 -1.40 20.66
CA TRP A 247 0.22 -1.78 19.28
C TRP A 247 -0.48 -3.14 19.22
N LEU A 248 -0.02 -4.14 20.01
CA LEU A 248 -0.69 -5.42 20.15
C LEU A 248 -2.13 -5.24 20.63
N ASP A 249 -2.34 -4.43 21.67
CA ASP A 249 -3.68 -4.18 22.22
C ASP A 249 -4.61 -3.47 21.24
N TYR A 250 -4.06 -2.60 20.36
CA TYR A 250 -4.81 -2.03 19.26
C TYR A 250 -5.24 -3.10 18.25
N VAL A 251 -4.29 -3.92 17.77
CA VAL A 251 -4.59 -4.96 16.76
C VAL A 251 -5.56 -6.01 17.30
N LEU A 252 -5.44 -6.40 18.57
CA LEU A 252 -6.37 -7.35 19.22
C LEU A 252 -7.81 -6.83 19.29
N LYS A 253 -8.02 -5.51 19.27
CA LYS A 253 -9.35 -4.87 19.27
C LYS A 253 -9.93 -4.74 17.85
N VAL A 254 -9.12 -4.88 16.81
CA VAL A 254 -9.60 -4.86 15.42
C VAL A 254 -10.52 -6.07 15.21
N PRO A 255 -11.77 -5.90 14.73
CA PRO A 255 -12.66 -7.02 14.50
C PRO A 255 -12.10 -7.99 13.46
N MET A 256 -12.23 -9.28 13.68
CA MET A 256 -11.80 -10.33 12.75
C MET A 256 -12.59 -10.26 11.44
N TYR A 257 -12.04 -10.85 10.40
CA TYR A 257 -12.78 -11.20 9.18
C TYR A 257 -13.00 -12.70 9.08
N PHE A 258 -11.97 -13.49 9.26
CA PHE A 258 -12.00 -14.93 8.98
C PHE A 258 -11.05 -15.71 9.89
N VAL A 259 -11.29 -17.02 9.94
CA VAL A 259 -10.35 -18.04 10.37
C VAL A 259 -10.06 -18.94 9.16
N TYR A 260 -8.80 -19.31 8.95
CA TYR A 260 -8.41 -20.21 7.84
C TYR A 260 -8.18 -21.63 8.38
N ARG A 261 -8.95 -22.61 7.88
CA ARG A 261 -8.85 -24.02 8.26
C ARG A 261 -9.03 -24.90 7.04
N GLU A 262 -8.22 -25.92 6.94
CA GLU A 262 -8.33 -26.98 5.92
C GLU A 262 -8.47 -26.48 4.48
N GLY A 263 -7.81 -25.37 4.16
CA GLY A 263 -7.85 -24.77 2.82
C GLY A 263 -9.03 -23.82 2.59
N GLU A 264 -9.84 -23.53 3.61
CA GLU A 264 -11.01 -22.65 3.50
C GLU A 264 -10.98 -21.49 4.47
N TYR A 265 -11.50 -20.34 4.03
CA TYR A 265 -11.78 -19.18 4.87
C TYR A 265 -13.18 -19.32 5.49
N ILE A 266 -13.26 -19.28 6.79
CA ILE A 266 -14.51 -19.36 7.56
C ILE A 266 -14.84 -17.96 8.06
N ASP A 267 -16.06 -17.51 7.79
CA ASP A 267 -16.52 -16.17 8.15
C ASP A 267 -16.73 -16.06 9.67
N VAL A 268 -15.94 -15.19 10.31
CA VAL A 268 -16.09 -14.75 11.70
C VAL A 268 -16.05 -13.22 11.77
N SER A 269 -16.50 -12.57 10.69
CA SER A 269 -16.41 -11.11 10.54
C SER A 269 -17.14 -10.37 11.65
N GLY A 270 -16.47 -9.36 12.20
CA GLY A 270 -16.96 -8.56 13.31
C GLY A 270 -16.73 -9.17 14.71
N ARG A 271 -16.24 -10.41 14.81
CA ARG A 271 -15.96 -11.08 16.09
C ARG A 271 -14.60 -10.66 16.66
N SER A 272 -14.41 -10.93 17.94
CA SER A 272 -13.24 -10.55 18.73
C SER A 272 -12.12 -11.60 18.65
N PHE A 273 -10.89 -11.16 18.34
CA PHE A 273 -9.72 -12.04 18.46
C PHE A 273 -9.39 -12.37 19.92
N LEU A 274 -9.72 -11.49 20.89
CA LEU A 274 -9.59 -11.77 22.31
C LEU A 274 -10.50 -12.93 22.75
N ASP A 275 -11.74 -12.98 22.24
CA ASP A 275 -12.64 -14.11 22.51
C ASP A 275 -12.08 -15.41 21.93
N PHE A 276 -11.39 -15.34 20.77
CA PHE A 276 -10.70 -16.50 20.22
C PHE A 276 -9.54 -16.93 21.11
N MET A 277 -8.75 -16.00 21.63
CA MET A 277 -7.68 -16.31 22.59
C MET A 277 -8.21 -16.94 23.89
N ASP A 278 -9.44 -16.60 24.28
CA ASP A 278 -10.12 -17.16 25.43
C ASP A 278 -10.85 -18.48 25.17
N GLY A 279 -10.89 -18.94 23.91
CA GLY A 279 -11.66 -20.13 23.52
C GLY A 279 -13.17 -19.92 23.54
N LYS A 280 -13.61 -18.66 23.38
CA LYS A 280 -15.02 -18.24 23.41
C LYS A 280 -15.52 -17.78 22.05
N LEU A 281 -14.70 -17.89 20.99
CA LEU A 281 -15.11 -17.48 19.65
C LEU A 281 -16.30 -18.33 19.19
N GLU A 282 -17.41 -17.68 18.85
CA GLU A 282 -18.64 -18.33 18.38
C GLU A 282 -18.37 -19.20 17.17
N GLY A 283 -18.77 -20.49 17.24
CA GLY A 283 -18.51 -21.52 16.25
C GLY A 283 -17.11 -22.16 16.33
N PHE A 284 -16.28 -21.71 17.30
CA PHE A 284 -14.95 -22.23 17.60
C PHE A 284 -14.75 -22.41 19.12
N GLU A 285 -15.84 -22.65 19.87
CA GLU A 285 -15.81 -22.79 21.32
C GLU A 285 -14.83 -23.88 21.77
N GLY A 286 -13.97 -23.56 22.71
CA GLY A 286 -12.92 -24.45 23.20
C GLY A 286 -11.69 -24.56 22.25
N GLN A 287 -11.71 -23.92 21.09
CA GLN A 287 -10.55 -23.80 20.21
C GLN A 287 -9.80 -22.49 20.49
N PHE A 288 -8.51 -22.50 20.21
CA PHE A 288 -7.61 -21.36 20.44
C PHE A 288 -6.87 -21.00 19.15
N PRO A 289 -6.50 -19.73 18.95
CA PRO A 289 -5.75 -19.32 17.77
C PRO A 289 -4.34 -19.92 17.76
N SER A 290 -3.86 -20.21 16.58
CA SER A 290 -2.46 -20.48 16.28
C SER A 290 -1.70 -19.18 15.99
N LEU A 291 -0.35 -19.25 15.88
CA LEU A 291 0.45 -18.10 15.43
C LEU A 291 0.07 -17.70 13.98
N LYS A 292 -0.32 -18.68 13.15
CA LYS A 292 -0.80 -18.37 11.79
C LYS A 292 -2.10 -17.56 11.78
N ASP A 293 -3.02 -17.83 12.70
CA ASP A 293 -4.24 -17.01 12.86
C ASP A 293 -3.91 -15.57 13.27
N TRP A 294 -2.87 -15.39 14.10
CA TRP A 294 -2.37 -14.07 14.47
C TRP A 294 -1.75 -13.35 13.26
N GLU A 295 -0.88 -14.00 12.52
CA GLU A 295 -0.27 -13.45 11.30
C GLU A 295 -1.34 -12.97 10.31
N ASP A 296 -2.38 -13.79 10.10
CA ASP A 296 -3.50 -13.42 9.24
C ASP A 296 -4.30 -12.25 9.83
N HIS A 297 -4.50 -12.22 11.16
CA HIS A 297 -5.23 -11.16 11.85
C HIS A 297 -4.52 -9.80 11.79
N VAL A 298 -3.20 -9.74 11.95
CA VAL A 298 -2.44 -8.49 11.80
C VAL A 298 -2.66 -7.87 10.41
N THR A 299 -2.85 -8.70 9.38
CA THR A 299 -3.07 -8.20 8.01
C THR A 299 -4.42 -7.53 7.78
N VAL A 300 -5.41 -7.71 8.69
CA VAL A 300 -6.74 -7.11 8.54
C VAL A 300 -6.87 -5.72 9.19
N ALA A 301 -5.83 -5.21 9.82
CA ALA A 301 -5.71 -3.81 10.20
C ALA A 301 -5.19 -2.99 9.00
N PHE A 302 -5.83 -1.87 8.69
CA PHE A 302 -5.53 -1.04 7.52
C PHE A 302 -5.27 0.44 7.88
N PRO A 303 -4.45 0.74 8.90
CA PRO A 303 -4.08 2.13 9.19
C PRO A 303 -3.18 2.71 8.08
N GLU A 304 -2.95 4.02 8.12
CA GLU A 304 -2.08 4.72 7.16
C GLU A 304 -0.63 4.24 7.22
N VAL A 305 -0.15 3.83 8.39
CA VAL A 305 1.11 3.12 8.62
C VAL A 305 0.82 1.90 9.48
N ARG A 306 1.35 0.74 9.11
CA ARG A 306 1.10 -0.52 9.81
C ARG A 306 2.40 -1.16 10.29
N LEU A 307 2.41 -1.64 11.53
CA LEU A 307 3.48 -2.47 12.05
C LEU A 307 3.13 -3.95 11.92
N LYS A 308 4.01 -4.68 11.25
CA LYS A 308 4.16 -6.14 11.31
C LYS A 308 5.55 -6.47 11.88
N GLN A 309 6.29 -7.40 11.31
CA GLN A 309 7.73 -7.56 11.59
C GLN A 309 8.59 -6.53 10.82
N TYR A 310 7.95 -5.50 10.29
CA TYR A 310 8.47 -4.32 9.59
C TYR A 310 7.38 -3.25 9.58
N LEU A 311 7.73 -2.02 9.25
CA LEU A 311 6.79 -0.91 9.09
C LEU A 311 6.40 -0.76 7.62
N GLU A 312 5.10 -0.66 7.35
CA GLU A 312 4.53 -0.44 6.02
C GLU A 312 3.95 0.98 5.92
N MET A 313 4.47 1.80 5.02
CA MET A 313 3.89 3.09 4.65
C MET A 313 2.94 2.89 3.47
N ARG A 314 1.65 3.26 3.63
CA ARG A 314 0.53 2.76 2.83
C ARG A 314 -0.29 3.83 2.09
N GLY A 315 -0.08 5.11 2.36
CA GLY A 315 -0.98 6.19 1.95
C GLY A 315 -0.76 6.76 0.54
N ALA A 316 0.14 6.22 -0.28
CA ALA A 316 0.41 6.74 -1.62
C ALA A 316 -0.50 6.13 -2.69
N ASP A 317 -0.91 6.92 -3.69
CA ASP A 317 -1.59 6.45 -4.89
C ASP A 317 -0.67 5.60 -5.77
N GLY A 318 -1.24 4.69 -6.57
CA GLY A 318 -0.54 4.01 -7.66
C GLY A 318 -0.02 5.01 -8.69
N GLY A 319 1.11 4.68 -9.35
CA GLY A 319 1.77 5.61 -10.27
C GLY A 319 2.64 4.93 -11.34
N PRO A 320 3.23 5.71 -12.24
CA PRO A 320 4.18 5.22 -13.23
C PRO A 320 5.50 4.77 -12.58
N TRP A 321 6.37 4.10 -13.35
CA TRP A 321 7.61 3.50 -12.87
C TRP A 321 8.48 4.42 -12.02
N ASN A 322 8.69 5.66 -12.44
CA ASN A 322 9.51 6.63 -11.72
C ASN A 322 8.92 7.03 -10.37
N ILE A 323 7.60 7.06 -10.25
CA ILE A 323 6.87 7.32 -8.99
C ILE A 323 6.91 6.09 -8.08
N ILE A 324 6.80 4.87 -8.65
CA ILE A 324 6.98 3.62 -7.91
C ILE A 324 8.38 3.56 -7.26
N CYS A 325 9.42 4.02 -7.95
CA CYS A 325 10.78 4.09 -7.39
C CYS A 325 10.97 5.24 -6.40
N ALA A 326 10.25 6.34 -6.57
CA ALA A 326 10.43 7.53 -5.73
C ALA A 326 9.86 7.36 -4.30
N LEU A 327 8.78 6.58 -4.14
CA LEU A 327 8.21 6.36 -2.81
C LEU A 327 9.18 5.67 -1.84
N PRO A 328 9.75 4.51 -2.18
CA PRO A 328 10.75 3.90 -1.30
C PRO A 328 11.98 4.79 -1.10
N ALA A 329 12.40 5.57 -2.11
CA ALA A 329 13.51 6.50 -1.96
C ALA A 329 13.23 7.58 -0.92
N LEU A 330 12.02 8.15 -0.93
CA LEU A 330 11.59 9.13 0.06
C LEU A 330 11.69 8.57 1.47
N TRP A 331 11.08 7.42 1.74
CA TRP A 331 11.01 6.84 3.08
C TRP A 331 12.34 6.25 3.56
N VAL A 332 13.11 5.62 2.67
CA VAL A 332 14.45 5.11 3.00
C VAL A 332 15.38 6.25 3.37
N GLY A 333 15.34 7.36 2.64
CA GLY A 333 16.15 8.54 2.94
C GLY A 333 15.82 9.17 4.29
N LEU A 334 14.54 9.15 4.69
CA LEU A 334 14.09 9.68 5.98
C LEU A 334 14.42 8.76 7.16
N LEU A 335 14.38 7.42 6.97
CA LEU A 335 14.30 6.46 8.08
C LEU A 335 15.51 5.53 8.21
N TYR A 336 16.41 5.46 7.22
CA TYR A 336 17.56 4.52 7.23
C TYR A 336 18.91 5.20 7.46
N ASP A 337 18.91 6.51 7.74
CA ASP A 337 20.06 7.28 8.21
C ASP A 337 19.71 7.94 9.54
N ASN A 338 20.64 7.91 10.52
CA ASN A 338 20.35 8.37 11.87
C ASN A 338 20.03 9.86 11.97
N GLU A 339 20.80 10.70 11.27
CA GLU A 339 20.60 12.15 11.32
C GLU A 339 19.30 12.53 10.60
N ALA A 340 19.05 11.91 9.43
CA ALA A 340 17.81 12.13 8.70
C ALA A 340 16.57 11.66 9.50
N GLN A 341 16.67 10.53 10.21
CA GLN A 341 15.58 10.03 11.05
C GLN A 341 15.25 11.01 12.20
N LEU A 342 16.28 11.59 12.85
CA LEU A 342 16.06 12.58 13.90
C LEU A 342 15.46 13.88 13.33
N GLU A 343 15.99 14.41 12.21
CA GLU A 343 15.44 15.58 11.55
C GLU A 343 13.99 15.34 11.09
N ALA A 344 13.69 14.16 10.53
CA ALA A 344 12.35 13.80 10.10
C ALA A 344 11.37 13.65 11.28
N TYR A 345 11.85 13.12 12.42
CA TYR A 345 11.07 13.05 13.64
C TYR A 345 10.73 14.44 14.17
N ASP A 346 11.70 15.35 14.21
CA ASP A 346 11.50 16.74 14.64
C ASP A 346 10.53 17.49 13.69
N LEU A 347 10.62 17.21 12.38
CA LEU A 347 9.67 17.74 11.39
C LEU A 347 8.26 17.20 11.63
N ALA A 348 8.09 15.94 11.98
CA ALA A 348 6.80 15.29 12.22
C ALA A 348 6.15 15.70 13.56
N LYS A 349 6.98 15.93 14.58
CA LYS A 349 6.58 16.13 15.98
C LYS A 349 5.45 17.16 16.20
N PRO A 350 5.42 18.32 15.53
CA PRO A 350 4.32 19.28 15.67
C PRO A 350 2.96 18.77 15.19
N PHE A 351 2.92 17.68 14.44
CA PHE A 351 1.71 17.12 13.82
C PHE A 351 1.27 15.81 14.47
N MET A 352 1.94 15.32 15.50
CA MET A 352 1.64 14.05 16.18
C MET A 352 0.35 14.13 17.02
N ASN A 353 -0.75 14.35 16.34
CA ASN A 353 -2.10 14.37 16.88
C ASN A 353 -3.05 13.72 15.87
N ALA A 354 -3.80 12.73 16.30
CA ALA A 354 -4.64 11.92 15.40
C ALA A 354 -5.69 12.77 14.68
N GLN A 355 -6.39 13.67 15.37
CA GLN A 355 -7.39 14.53 14.76
C GLN A 355 -6.76 15.45 13.70
N LEU A 356 -5.63 16.07 14.02
CA LEU A 356 -4.91 16.95 13.09
C LEU A 356 -4.46 16.18 11.83
N LEU A 357 -4.01 14.95 11.99
CA LEU A 357 -3.59 14.10 10.86
C LEU A 357 -4.76 13.61 10.02
N GLU A 358 -5.93 13.35 10.62
CA GLU A 358 -7.15 13.04 9.86
C GLU A 358 -7.63 14.24 9.04
N GLU A 359 -7.62 15.44 9.61
CA GLU A 359 -7.90 16.68 8.87
C GLU A 359 -6.86 16.91 7.76
N GLY A 360 -5.58 16.67 8.04
CA GLY A 360 -4.48 16.75 7.09
C GLY A 360 -4.62 15.76 5.94
N ARG A 361 -5.07 14.53 6.21
CA ARG A 361 -5.33 13.49 5.20
C ARG A 361 -6.44 13.93 4.23
N ILE A 362 -7.54 14.47 4.75
CA ILE A 362 -8.64 15.02 3.92
C ILE A 362 -8.13 16.21 3.10
N SER A 363 -7.36 17.11 3.71
CA SER A 363 -6.76 18.27 3.04
C SER A 363 -5.82 17.84 1.91
N ALA A 364 -4.94 16.85 2.17
CA ALA A 364 -4.04 16.28 1.16
C ALA A 364 -4.81 15.61 0.02
N ALA A 365 -5.83 14.81 0.32
CA ALA A 365 -6.67 14.15 -0.68
C ALA A 365 -7.33 15.15 -1.63
N LYS A 366 -7.82 16.28 -1.09
CA LYS A 366 -8.58 17.26 -1.84
C LYS A 366 -7.72 18.28 -2.56
N TYR A 367 -6.70 18.82 -1.88
CA TYR A 367 -5.93 19.98 -2.34
C TYR A 367 -4.47 19.66 -2.69
N GLY A 368 -4.01 18.40 -2.43
CA GLY A 368 -2.63 18.00 -2.68
C GLY A 368 -1.62 18.92 -2.00
N LEU A 369 -0.64 19.41 -2.77
CA LEU A 369 0.39 20.33 -2.28
C LEU A 369 -0.15 21.70 -1.85
N ASN A 370 -1.32 22.11 -2.33
CA ASN A 370 -1.97 23.36 -1.95
C ASN A 370 -2.79 23.23 -0.65
N GLY A 371 -2.84 22.03 -0.06
CA GLY A 371 -3.50 21.76 1.21
C GLY A 371 -2.70 22.28 2.41
N LYS A 372 -3.28 22.05 3.60
CA LYS A 372 -2.66 22.40 4.88
C LYS A 372 -2.66 21.20 5.82
N LEU A 373 -1.65 21.15 6.68
CA LEU A 373 -1.58 20.31 7.86
C LEU A 373 -1.47 21.25 9.07
N GLY A 374 -2.56 21.41 9.80
CA GLY A 374 -2.69 22.48 10.79
C GLY A 374 -2.54 23.86 10.17
N SER A 375 -1.63 24.67 10.72
CA SER A 375 -1.33 26.02 10.21
C SER A 375 -0.27 26.02 9.08
N LYS A 376 0.39 24.91 8.80
CA LYS A 376 1.48 24.84 7.81
C LYS A 376 0.95 24.44 6.44
N ASN A 377 1.56 24.97 5.37
CA ASN A 377 1.25 24.50 4.02
C ASN A 377 1.91 23.16 3.78
N ILE A 378 1.20 22.24 3.14
CA ILE A 378 1.72 20.89 2.80
C ILE A 378 2.98 20.98 1.94
N ILE A 379 3.03 21.93 0.99
CA ILE A 379 4.19 22.08 0.10
C ILE A 379 5.47 22.40 0.87
N ASP A 380 5.41 23.27 1.89
CA ASP A 380 6.60 23.67 2.67
C ASP A 380 7.14 22.45 3.46
N ILE A 381 6.25 21.62 3.99
CA ILE A 381 6.63 20.37 4.69
C ILE A 381 7.18 19.36 3.68
N ALA A 382 6.59 19.27 2.50
CA ALA A 382 7.02 18.36 1.45
C ALA A 382 8.43 18.69 0.93
N GLU A 383 8.74 19.97 0.76
CA GLU A 383 10.10 20.43 0.39
C GLU A 383 11.13 20.00 1.44
N GLU A 384 10.82 20.21 2.72
CA GLU A 384 11.71 19.83 3.82
C GLU A 384 11.85 18.31 3.93
N MET A 385 10.77 17.56 3.77
CA MET A 385 10.75 16.11 3.77
C MET A 385 11.67 15.53 2.68
N ILE A 386 11.62 16.09 1.46
CA ILE A 386 12.47 15.66 0.34
C ILE A 386 13.94 16.08 0.59
N ARG A 387 14.19 17.25 1.15
CA ARG A 387 15.54 17.70 1.52
C ARG A 387 16.20 16.75 2.52
N ILE A 388 15.50 16.42 3.61
CA ILE A 388 15.99 15.50 4.64
C ILE A 388 16.24 14.12 4.02
N SER A 389 15.30 13.61 3.23
CA SER A 389 15.44 12.33 2.54
C SER A 389 16.68 12.31 1.63
N SER A 390 16.91 13.37 0.86
CA SER A 390 18.09 13.48 -0.01
C SER A 390 19.40 13.43 0.77
N LEU A 391 19.48 14.11 1.90
CA LEU A 391 20.68 14.07 2.77
C LEU A 391 20.88 12.67 3.37
N GLY A 392 19.81 12.01 3.81
CA GLY A 392 19.87 10.63 4.29
C GLY A 392 20.37 9.65 3.23
N LEU A 393 19.86 9.74 1.99
CA LEU A 393 20.34 8.91 0.89
C LEU A 393 21.81 9.21 0.54
N GLN A 394 22.22 10.49 0.60
CA GLN A 394 23.61 10.88 0.40
C GLN A 394 24.54 10.23 1.42
N ARG A 395 24.19 10.27 2.72
CA ARG A 395 24.99 9.67 3.81
C ARG A 395 24.99 8.14 3.75
N ARG A 396 23.88 7.52 3.31
CA ARG A 396 23.84 6.07 3.03
C ARG A 396 24.84 5.64 1.97
N ASN A 397 25.16 6.51 1.01
CA ASN A 397 26.19 6.33 -0.01
C ASN A 397 26.12 4.99 -0.77
N LYS A 398 24.91 4.53 -1.12
CA LYS A 398 24.70 3.33 -1.94
C LYS A 398 24.80 3.72 -3.41
N LEU A 399 25.84 3.25 -4.07
CA LEU A 399 26.15 3.59 -5.47
C LEU A 399 25.74 2.45 -6.41
N ASP A 400 25.34 2.81 -7.63
CA ASP A 400 25.18 1.86 -8.74
C ASP A 400 26.54 1.60 -9.43
N GLU A 401 26.54 0.74 -10.44
CA GLU A 401 27.75 0.38 -11.21
C GLU A 401 28.41 1.57 -11.94
N ARG A 402 27.68 2.68 -12.10
CA ARG A 402 28.15 3.93 -12.73
C ARG A 402 28.64 4.95 -11.71
N GLY A 403 28.57 4.62 -10.42
CA GLY A 403 28.91 5.53 -9.33
C GLY A 403 27.83 6.57 -9.02
N VAL A 404 26.58 6.34 -9.45
CA VAL A 404 25.44 7.21 -9.13
C VAL A 404 24.76 6.72 -7.87
N ASP A 405 24.47 7.63 -6.93
CA ASP A 405 23.80 7.28 -5.68
C ASP A 405 22.27 7.22 -5.81
N GLU A 406 21.61 6.80 -4.72
CA GLU A 406 20.17 6.57 -4.65
C GLU A 406 19.35 7.87 -4.79
N ARG A 407 19.92 9.07 -4.64
CA ARG A 407 19.22 10.36 -4.77
C ARG A 407 18.56 10.57 -6.13
N GLN A 408 19.07 9.94 -7.19
CA GLN A 408 18.45 9.98 -8.52
C GLN A 408 16.96 9.58 -8.50
N PHE A 409 16.55 8.74 -7.56
CA PHE A 409 15.16 8.30 -7.45
C PHE A 409 14.23 9.35 -6.82
N LEU A 410 14.78 10.44 -6.26
CA LEU A 410 14.01 11.60 -5.79
C LEU A 410 13.73 12.64 -6.89
N ASP A 411 14.37 12.54 -8.06
CA ASP A 411 14.19 13.52 -9.16
C ASP A 411 12.72 13.77 -9.53
N PRO A 412 11.83 12.74 -9.59
CA PRO A 412 10.43 12.99 -9.86
C PRO A 412 9.76 13.86 -8.79
N LEU A 413 10.15 13.72 -7.51
CA LEU A 413 9.60 14.50 -6.40
C LEU A 413 10.09 15.95 -6.46
N TYR A 414 11.35 16.20 -6.77
CA TYR A 414 11.86 17.56 -7.02
C TYR A 414 11.11 18.25 -8.16
N ASN A 415 10.77 17.50 -9.22
CA ASN A 415 9.99 18.05 -10.34
C ASN A 415 8.55 18.39 -9.90
N ILE A 416 7.90 17.55 -9.08
CA ILE A 416 6.58 17.81 -8.52
C ILE A 416 6.59 19.11 -7.68
N ILE A 417 7.55 19.27 -6.78
CA ILE A 417 7.66 20.46 -5.93
C ILE A 417 7.96 21.72 -6.77
N ARG A 418 8.96 21.65 -7.65
CA ARG A 418 9.34 22.79 -8.51
C ARG A 418 8.19 23.29 -9.36
N ASN A 419 7.41 22.38 -9.93
CA ASN A 419 6.29 22.71 -10.80
C ASN A 419 4.99 22.93 -10.02
N LYS A 420 4.97 22.60 -8.72
CA LYS A 420 3.77 22.59 -7.87
C LYS A 420 2.61 21.79 -8.49
N LYS A 421 2.94 20.66 -9.13
CA LYS A 421 1.99 19.82 -9.85
C LYS A 421 2.26 18.35 -9.59
N THR A 422 1.28 17.69 -9.03
CA THR A 422 1.24 16.24 -8.84
C THR A 422 0.81 15.52 -10.13
N GLY A 423 0.81 14.20 -10.10
CA GLY A 423 0.27 13.40 -11.21
C GLY A 423 -1.18 13.76 -11.53
N SER A 424 -1.99 14.01 -10.50
CA SER A 424 -3.40 14.38 -10.65
C SER A 424 -3.60 15.71 -11.38
N GLU A 425 -2.84 16.74 -11.05
CA GLU A 425 -2.97 18.03 -11.71
C GLU A 425 -2.52 17.96 -13.17
N ILE A 426 -1.48 17.17 -13.46
CA ILE A 426 -1.06 16.91 -14.84
C ILE A 426 -2.16 16.18 -15.64
N LEU A 427 -2.82 15.19 -15.02
CA LEU A 427 -3.95 14.46 -15.63
C LEU A 427 -5.15 15.39 -15.88
N LEU A 428 -5.50 16.25 -14.92
CA LEU A 428 -6.59 17.23 -15.05
C LEU A 428 -6.30 18.27 -16.16
N GLU A 429 -5.09 18.77 -16.24
CA GLU A 429 -4.69 19.69 -17.32
C GLU A 429 -4.83 19.05 -18.71
N LYS A 430 -4.37 17.80 -18.87
CA LYS A 430 -4.53 17.06 -20.12
C LYS A 430 -6.01 16.80 -20.43
N PHE A 431 -6.79 16.42 -19.40
CA PHE A 431 -8.22 16.12 -19.54
C PHE A 431 -9.00 17.34 -20.04
N ASN A 432 -8.80 18.49 -19.40
CA ASN A 432 -9.47 19.73 -19.77
C ASN A 432 -8.90 20.38 -21.05
N GLY A 433 -7.65 20.08 -21.41
CA GLY A 433 -6.96 20.60 -22.59
C GLY A 433 -7.00 19.61 -23.77
N ILE A 434 -5.85 18.98 -24.02
CA ILE A 434 -5.61 18.18 -25.24
C ILE A 434 -6.51 16.94 -25.36
N TRP A 435 -7.01 16.38 -24.26
CA TRP A 435 -7.90 15.21 -24.28
C TRP A 435 -9.38 15.57 -24.49
N LYS A 436 -9.73 16.86 -24.44
CA LYS A 436 -11.11 17.36 -24.66
C LYS A 436 -12.15 16.59 -23.86
N LYS A 437 -11.84 16.34 -22.55
CA LYS A 437 -12.66 15.57 -21.60
C LYS A 437 -12.88 14.10 -21.99
N ASN A 438 -12.04 13.54 -22.83
CA ASN A 438 -12.10 12.11 -23.17
C ASN A 438 -11.28 11.30 -22.13
N ILE A 439 -11.99 10.61 -21.22
CA ILE A 439 -11.37 9.80 -20.16
C ILE A 439 -10.58 8.61 -20.71
N ASP A 440 -10.89 8.11 -21.91
CA ASP A 440 -10.19 6.97 -22.50
C ASP A 440 -8.71 7.29 -22.78
N LYS A 441 -8.38 8.57 -22.94
CA LYS A 441 -7.01 9.04 -23.08
C LYS A 441 -6.14 8.80 -21.86
N VAL A 442 -6.74 8.70 -20.67
CA VAL A 442 -6.01 8.32 -19.46
C VAL A 442 -5.35 6.95 -19.63
N PHE A 443 -6.09 5.98 -20.17
CA PHE A 443 -5.59 4.63 -20.42
C PHE A 443 -4.57 4.59 -21.57
N ILE A 444 -4.86 5.31 -22.66
CA ILE A 444 -4.05 5.27 -23.89
C ILE A 444 -2.67 5.91 -23.65
N ASP A 445 -2.64 7.06 -22.98
CA ASP A 445 -1.43 7.89 -22.87
C ASP A 445 -0.58 7.54 -21.63
N ASN A 446 -1.11 6.76 -20.66
CA ASN A 446 -0.39 6.44 -19.42
C ASN A 446 -0.27 4.92 -19.15
N ALA A 447 -0.58 4.05 -20.12
CA ALA A 447 -0.31 2.63 -20.02
C ALA A 447 1.21 2.34 -19.96
N PHE A 448 1.61 1.30 -19.19
CA PHE A 448 3.00 0.86 -19.10
C PHE A 448 3.54 0.27 -20.41
#